data_44386ab107e84c2683563e61e0d8175f
#
_entry.id   44386ab107e84c2683563e61e0d8175f
#
_cell.length_a   1.000
_cell.length_b   1.000
_cell.length_c   1.000
_cell.angle_alpha   90.00
_cell.angle_beta   90.00
_cell.angle_gamma   90.00
#
_symmetry.space_group_name_H-M   'P 1'
#
loop_
_entity.id
_entity.type
_entity.pdbx_description
1 polymer ?
#
loop_
_entity_poly.entity_id
_entity_poly.type
_entity_poly.pdbx_seq_one_letter_code
_entity_poly.pdbx_strand_id
1 'polypeptide(L)'
;MKKYKIYFLLFTIFSNTLISQNLADKKVLVVWGGWDGHKPELFANHVENWLIKEKADYKIINGLDAYDNYDELIKYDLIIQSVTMDEISKKQEENLLKAVLSGVGIAGAHGGLVDSFRKNTNYQFMIGGQWVAHPGNIIKYKVKMLEDELTSGLSDFEIVSEQYYMHYDPNVKIIAETKFNDEIYPWINNVVMPIAWKKMYGKGKVFFISIGHDPDEFMVYK
;
A
#
# COMPACT_ATOMS: atom_id res chain seq x y z
N MET A 1 -60.97 -18.23 -27.99
CA MET A 1 -60.26 -16.96 -27.69
C MET A 1 -59.36 -17.20 -26.48
N LYS A 2 -58.06 -17.37 -26.68
CA LYS A 2 -57.08 -17.54 -25.59
C LYS A 2 -56.55 -16.18 -25.19
N LYS A 3 -56.76 -15.79 -23.94
CA LYS A 3 -56.22 -14.57 -23.34
C LYS A 3 -54.76 -14.79 -22.93
N TYR A 4 -53.81 -14.13 -23.61
CA TYR A 4 -52.39 -14.06 -23.19
C TYR A 4 -52.26 -13.01 -22.09
N LYS A 5 -51.83 -13.44 -20.88
CA LYS A 5 -51.41 -12.55 -19.81
C LYS A 5 -49.97 -12.16 -20.09
N ILE A 6 -49.73 -10.88 -20.36
CA ILE A 6 -48.40 -10.27 -20.46
C ILE A 6 -47.89 -10.03 -19.04
N TYR A 7 -46.85 -10.76 -18.62
CA TYR A 7 -46.13 -10.46 -17.41
C TYR A 7 -45.12 -9.37 -17.76
N PHE A 8 -45.35 -8.18 -17.18
CA PHE A 8 -44.42 -7.06 -17.21
C PHE A 8 -43.30 -7.36 -16.19
N LEU A 9 -42.14 -7.86 -16.69
CA LEU A 9 -40.98 -8.10 -15.90
C LEU A 9 -40.28 -6.74 -15.63
N LEU A 10 -40.50 -6.17 -14.47
CA LEU A 10 -39.75 -5.00 -14.00
C LEU A 10 -38.28 -5.43 -13.78
N PHE A 11 -37.44 -5.13 -14.73
CA PHE A 11 -35.99 -5.20 -14.60
C PHE A 11 -35.56 -4.01 -13.73
N THR A 12 -35.50 -4.20 -12.40
CA THR A 12 -34.83 -3.26 -11.51
C THR A 12 -33.34 -3.36 -11.79
N ILE A 13 -32.84 -2.41 -12.58
CA ILE A 13 -31.41 -2.16 -12.73
C ILE A 13 -30.92 -1.68 -11.35
N PHE A 14 -30.38 -2.60 -10.56
CA PHE A 14 -29.50 -2.21 -9.47
C PHE A 14 -28.23 -1.63 -10.11
N SER A 15 -28.23 -0.33 -10.34
CA SER A 15 -27.00 0.42 -10.50
C SER A 15 -26.27 0.33 -9.17
N ASN A 16 -25.32 -0.61 -9.08
CA ASN A 16 -24.26 -0.51 -8.07
C ASN A 16 -23.50 0.77 -8.37
N THR A 17 -23.95 1.88 -7.81
CA THR A 17 -23.10 3.05 -7.64
C THR A 17 -21.99 2.59 -6.72
N LEU A 18 -20.82 2.32 -7.29
CA LEU A 18 -19.57 2.33 -6.56
C LEU A 18 -19.53 3.70 -5.86
N ILE A 19 -19.93 3.73 -4.60
CA ILE A 19 -19.72 4.87 -3.74
C ILE A 19 -18.20 4.90 -3.58
N SER A 20 -17.54 5.69 -4.41
CA SER A 20 -16.17 6.10 -4.14
C SER A 20 -16.21 6.73 -2.74
N GLN A 21 -15.72 6.01 -1.74
CA GLN A 21 -15.56 6.55 -0.41
C GLN A 21 -14.47 7.61 -0.56
N ASN A 22 -14.88 8.88 -0.70
CA ASN A 22 -13.94 9.98 -0.64
C ASN A 22 -13.34 10.05 0.78
N LEU A 23 -12.22 10.72 0.91
CA LEU A 23 -11.55 10.91 2.19
C LEU A 23 -11.97 12.18 2.93
N ALA A 24 -13.07 12.83 2.51
CA ALA A 24 -13.48 14.15 3.00
C ALA A 24 -13.66 14.23 4.54
N ASP A 25 -14.03 13.11 5.18
CA ASP A 25 -14.21 13.05 6.63
C ASP A 25 -13.07 12.27 7.32
N LYS A 26 -11.97 12.02 6.61
CA LYS A 26 -10.85 11.23 7.11
C LYS A 26 -9.67 12.11 7.50
N LYS A 27 -9.05 11.75 8.62
CA LYS A 27 -7.80 12.35 9.08
C LYS A 27 -6.63 11.49 8.68
N VAL A 28 -5.74 12.05 7.87
CA VAL A 28 -4.59 11.32 7.32
C VAL A 28 -3.28 11.94 7.83
N LEU A 29 -2.40 11.11 8.37
CA LEU A 29 -1.03 11.48 8.71
C LEU A 29 -0.11 10.96 7.62
N VAL A 30 0.66 11.84 6.98
CA VAL A 30 1.72 11.47 6.04
C VAL A 30 3.06 11.63 6.75
N VAL A 31 3.84 10.54 6.81
CA VAL A 31 5.17 10.52 7.44
C VAL A 31 6.19 10.15 6.38
N TRP A 32 7.18 11.00 6.19
CA TRP A 32 8.22 10.78 5.19
C TRP A 32 9.62 11.05 5.76
N GLY A 33 10.65 10.44 5.16
CA GLY A 33 12.03 10.60 5.59
C GLY A 33 12.91 9.39 5.25
N GLY A 34 14.03 9.28 5.97
CA GLY A 34 15.02 8.23 5.75
C GLY A 34 15.90 8.52 4.53
N TRP A 35 16.18 7.49 3.74
CA TRP A 35 17.11 7.59 2.61
C TRP A 35 16.53 8.37 1.42
N ASP A 36 17.23 9.44 1.01
CA ASP A 36 16.79 10.35 -0.06
C ASP A 36 16.71 9.72 -1.46
N GLY A 37 17.36 8.56 -1.68
CA GLY A 37 17.37 7.89 -2.99
C GLY A 37 15.98 7.46 -3.49
N HIS A 38 15.02 7.27 -2.59
CA HIS A 38 13.61 7.02 -2.93
C HIS A 38 12.76 8.29 -3.02
N LYS A 39 13.37 9.48 -2.98
CA LYS A 39 12.69 10.78 -3.09
C LYS A 39 11.46 10.90 -2.19
N PRO A 40 11.59 10.65 -0.86
CA PRO A 40 10.42 10.55 0.03
C PRO A 40 9.63 11.86 0.13
N GLU A 41 10.27 13.01 -0.05
CA GLU A 41 9.59 14.32 -0.12
C GLU A 41 8.71 14.42 -1.38
N LEU A 42 9.19 13.95 -2.54
CA LEU A 42 8.39 13.94 -3.77
C LEU A 42 7.17 13.02 -3.62
N PHE A 43 7.34 11.85 -2.99
CA PHE A 43 6.23 10.97 -2.65
C PHE A 43 5.20 11.70 -1.77
N ALA A 44 5.65 12.36 -0.70
CA ALA A 44 4.77 13.11 0.20
C ALA A 44 4.01 14.22 -0.54
N ASN A 45 4.66 14.93 -1.46
CA ASN A 45 4.03 15.97 -2.30
C ASN A 45 2.96 15.37 -3.25
N HIS A 46 3.20 14.20 -3.84
CA HIS A 46 2.19 13.52 -4.66
C HIS A 46 0.99 13.08 -3.82
N VAL A 47 1.23 12.55 -2.63
CA VAL A 47 0.18 12.17 -1.68
C VAL A 47 -0.61 13.40 -1.24
N GLU A 48 0.06 14.53 -0.92
CA GLU A 48 -0.61 15.78 -0.55
C GLU A 48 -1.56 16.26 -1.65
N ASN A 49 -1.07 16.30 -2.90
CA ASN A 49 -1.88 16.70 -4.05
C ASN A 49 -3.12 15.80 -4.23
N TRP A 50 -3.00 14.53 -3.93
CA TRP A 50 -4.13 13.60 -3.94
C TRP A 50 -5.08 13.86 -2.78
N LEU A 51 -4.59 14.02 -1.53
CA LEU A 51 -5.41 14.29 -0.35
C LEU A 51 -6.21 15.59 -0.47
N ILE A 52 -5.63 16.63 -1.10
CA ILE A 52 -6.33 17.89 -1.42
C ILE A 52 -7.53 17.62 -2.34
N LYS A 53 -7.37 16.80 -3.39
CA LYS A 53 -8.45 16.43 -4.32
C LYS A 53 -9.55 15.63 -3.61
N GLU A 54 -9.16 14.73 -2.71
CA GLU A 54 -10.07 13.92 -1.89
C GLU A 54 -10.71 14.71 -0.73
N LYS A 55 -10.27 15.96 -0.49
CA LYS A 55 -10.75 16.84 0.60
C LYS A 55 -10.54 16.24 2.00
N ALA A 56 -9.48 15.46 2.17
CA ALA A 56 -9.12 14.89 3.47
C ALA A 56 -8.60 15.96 4.42
N ASP A 57 -8.80 15.76 5.73
CA ASP A 57 -8.04 16.47 6.76
C ASP A 57 -6.69 15.77 6.91
N TYR A 58 -5.58 16.48 6.68
CA TYR A 58 -4.27 15.84 6.68
C TYR A 58 -3.19 16.64 7.38
N LYS A 59 -2.16 15.92 7.83
CA LYS A 59 -0.92 16.49 8.35
C LYS A 59 0.27 15.75 7.71
N ILE A 60 1.29 16.50 7.32
CA ILE A 60 2.53 15.96 6.76
C ILE A 60 3.67 16.25 7.71
N ILE A 61 4.45 15.22 8.05
CA ILE A 61 5.58 15.32 8.98
C ILE A 61 6.81 14.67 8.33
N ASN A 62 7.91 15.39 8.29
CA ASN A 62 9.23 14.85 8.01
C ASN A 62 9.83 14.30 9.30
N GLY A 63 10.17 13.00 9.28
CA GLY A 63 10.82 12.34 10.41
C GLY A 63 9.89 11.60 11.35
N LEU A 64 10.52 10.81 12.23
CA LEU A 64 9.85 9.86 13.10
C LEU A 64 9.25 10.48 14.38
N ASP A 65 9.46 11.76 14.63
CA ASP A 65 8.78 12.52 15.73
C ASP A 65 7.26 12.43 15.60
N ALA A 66 6.78 12.16 14.38
CA ALA A 66 5.38 11.83 14.11
C ALA A 66 4.83 10.72 15.02
N TYR A 67 5.69 9.81 15.50
CA TYR A 67 5.31 8.62 16.28
C TYR A 67 5.57 8.79 17.80
N ASP A 68 5.97 9.98 18.27
CA ASP A 68 6.33 10.21 19.68
C ASP A 68 5.14 10.14 20.64
N ASN A 69 3.93 10.40 20.16
CA ASN A 69 2.74 10.54 20.99
C ASN A 69 1.60 9.65 20.50
N TYR A 70 1.30 8.60 21.27
CA TYR A 70 0.20 7.67 20.98
C TYR A 70 -1.17 8.36 20.92
N ASP A 71 -1.46 9.29 21.85
CA ASP A 71 -2.77 9.95 21.93
C ASP A 71 -3.02 10.89 20.73
N GLU A 72 -1.95 11.34 20.06
CA GLU A 72 -2.05 12.04 18.79
C GLU A 72 -2.28 11.06 17.63
N LEU A 73 -1.54 9.94 17.60
CA LEU A 73 -1.65 8.96 16.52
C LEU A 73 -3.06 8.38 16.38
N ILE A 74 -3.72 8.08 17.48
CA ILE A 74 -5.08 7.49 17.45
C ILE A 74 -6.18 8.45 16.99
N LYS A 75 -5.85 9.72 16.73
CA LYS A 75 -6.78 10.70 16.16
C LYS A 75 -6.87 10.59 14.63
N TYR A 76 -5.94 9.87 14.01
CA TYR A 76 -5.91 9.66 12.57
C TYR A 76 -6.65 8.37 12.17
N ASP A 77 -7.30 8.41 11.02
CA ASP A 77 -7.89 7.22 10.39
C ASP A 77 -6.83 6.40 9.63
N LEU A 78 -5.82 7.09 9.07
CA LEU A 78 -4.80 6.48 8.21
C LEU A 78 -3.45 7.17 8.40
N ILE A 79 -2.40 6.36 8.46
CA ILE A 79 -1.01 6.78 8.31
C ILE A 79 -0.53 6.35 6.93
N ILE A 80 -0.01 7.29 6.12
CA ILE A 80 0.70 7.00 4.87
C ILE A 80 2.18 7.21 5.13
N GLN A 81 2.96 6.15 5.05
CA GLN A 81 4.39 6.18 5.39
C GLN A 81 5.26 6.02 4.15
N SER A 82 6.28 6.89 4.04
CA SER A 82 7.40 6.79 3.09
C SER A 82 8.71 7.10 3.81
N VAL A 83 9.17 6.14 4.61
CA VAL A 83 10.42 6.23 5.38
C VAL A 83 11.29 5.03 5.04
N THR A 84 12.44 5.23 4.41
CA THR A 84 13.33 4.13 3.98
C THR A 84 14.61 4.10 4.79
N MET A 85 15.03 2.92 5.25
CA MET A 85 16.32 2.67 5.92
C MET A 85 16.61 3.60 7.09
N ASP A 86 15.65 3.75 7.99
CA ASP A 86 15.77 4.55 9.20
C ASP A 86 15.77 3.66 10.46
N GLU A 87 15.98 4.23 11.61
CA GLU A 87 15.94 3.54 12.90
C GLU A 87 14.87 4.16 13.81
N ILE A 88 13.82 3.40 14.07
CA ILE A 88 12.75 3.80 14.97
C ILE A 88 13.14 3.54 16.43
N SER A 89 12.91 4.49 17.31
CA SER A 89 13.10 4.28 18.74
C SER A 89 12.05 3.30 19.30
N LYS A 90 12.38 2.63 20.42
CA LYS A 90 11.45 1.70 21.06
C LYS A 90 10.11 2.35 21.41
N LYS A 91 10.11 3.59 21.87
CA LYS A 91 8.88 4.33 22.20
C LYS A 91 8.05 4.61 20.97
N GLN A 92 8.66 5.06 19.88
CA GLN A 92 7.96 5.33 18.61
C GLN A 92 7.39 4.05 18.02
N GLU A 93 8.16 2.94 18.04
CA GLU A 93 7.69 1.63 17.65
C GLU A 93 6.44 1.21 18.43
N GLU A 94 6.52 1.23 19.77
CA GLU A 94 5.41 0.86 20.65
C GLU A 94 4.14 1.71 20.38
N ASN A 95 4.31 3.02 20.19
CA ASN A 95 3.20 3.92 19.87
C ASN A 95 2.57 3.60 18.50
N LEU A 96 3.40 3.40 17.46
CA LEU A 96 2.93 3.09 16.11
C LEU A 96 2.19 1.74 16.09
N LEU A 97 2.80 0.68 16.64
CA LEU A 97 2.20 -0.65 16.72
C LEU A 97 0.85 -0.62 17.46
N LYS A 98 0.81 0.08 18.59
CA LYS A 98 -0.41 0.22 19.40
C LYS A 98 -1.49 1.01 18.67
N ALA A 99 -1.14 2.07 17.94
CA ALA A 99 -2.08 2.86 17.16
C ALA A 99 -2.71 2.01 16.06
N VAL A 100 -1.91 1.27 15.29
CA VAL A 100 -2.44 0.37 14.25
C VAL A 100 -3.25 -0.76 14.86
N LEU A 101 -2.79 -1.38 15.95
CA LEU A 101 -3.54 -2.42 16.66
C LEU A 101 -4.93 -1.95 17.10
N SER A 102 -5.06 -0.66 17.50
CA SER A 102 -6.31 -0.07 17.97
C SER A 102 -7.28 0.33 16.86
N GLY A 103 -6.82 0.43 15.59
CA GLY A 103 -7.70 0.69 14.45
C GLY A 103 -7.22 1.72 13.44
N VAL A 104 -6.11 2.42 13.70
CA VAL A 104 -5.50 3.32 12.70
C VAL A 104 -5.01 2.49 11.51
N GLY A 105 -5.37 2.88 10.29
CA GLY A 105 -4.83 2.25 9.09
C GLY A 105 -3.37 2.64 8.85
N ILE A 106 -2.59 1.78 8.21
CA ILE A 106 -1.26 2.11 7.70
C ILE A 106 -1.12 1.67 6.26
N ALA A 107 -0.62 2.56 5.41
CA ALA A 107 -0.34 2.29 4.01
C ALA A 107 1.02 2.86 3.61
N GLY A 108 1.64 2.26 2.61
CA GLY A 108 2.87 2.77 2.04
C GLY A 108 3.32 2.01 0.82
N ALA A 109 4.33 2.54 0.17
CA ALA A 109 4.85 2.03 -1.08
C ALA A 109 6.35 1.73 -0.98
N HIS A 110 6.77 0.73 -1.75
CA HIS A 110 8.17 0.45 -1.99
C HIS A 110 9.00 0.34 -0.71
N GLY A 111 10.24 0.79 -0.72
CA GLY A 111 11.10 0.85 0.48
C GLY A 111 10.57 1.73 1.59
N GLY A 112 9.68 2.67 1.28
CA GLY A 112 9.05 3.55 2.25
C GLY A 112 8.16 2.86 3.28
N LEU A 113 7.81 1.59 3.06
CA LEU A 113 7.12 0.76 4.05
C LEU A 113 7.90 -0.52 4.38
N VAL A 114 8.26 -1.35 3.39
CA VAL A 114 8.86 -2.68 3.66
C VAL A 114 10.37 -2.65 3.90
N ASP A 115 11.01 -1.50 3.72
CA ASP A 115 12.44 -1.30 3.98
C ASP A 115 12.70 -0.18 5.01
N SER A 116 11.68 0.19 5.79
CA SER A 116 11.76 1.31 6.72
C SER A 116 12.69 1.02 7.89
N PHE A 117 12.45 -0.09 8.58
CA PHE A 117 13.15 -0.42 9.83
C PHE A 117 13.66 -1.86 9.76
N ARG A 118 14.75 -2.08 9.03
CA ARG A 118 15.32 -3.40 8.69
C ARG A 118 15.58 -4.32 9.88
N LYS A 119 15.90 -3.76 11.05
CA LYS A 119 16.23 -4.52 12.27
C LYS A 119 15.02 -4.77 13.16
N ASN A 120 13.83 -4.24 12.80
CA ASN A 120 12.67 -4.25 13.66
C ASN A 120 11.65 -5.32 13.23
N THR A 121 11.71 -6.47 13.86
CA THR A 121 10.84 -7.62 13.54
C THR A 121 9.37 -7.40 13.93
N ASN A 122 9.09 -6.61 14.98
CA ASN A 122 7.72 -6.28 15.36
C ASN A 122 7.03 -5.42 14.31
N TYR A 123 7.76 -4.44 13.78
CA TYR A 123 7.28 -3.62 12.67
C TYR A 123 7.02 -4.47 11.42
N GLN A 124 7.96 -5.35 11.05
CA GLN A 124 7.82 -6.26 9.92
C GLN A 124 6.60 -7.18 10.08
N PHE A 125 6.35 -7.66 11.29
CA PHE A 125 5.17 -8.47 11.62
C PHE A 125 3.87 -7.67 11.45
N MET A 126 3.88 -6.39 11.85
CA MET A 126 2.73 -5.50 11.65
C MET A 126 2.43 -5.29 10.17
N ILE A 127 3.42 -4.88 9.37
CA ILE A 127 3.21 -4.54 7.96
C ILE A 127 3.10 -5.76 7.04
N GLY A 128 3.60 -6.91 7.47
CA GLY A 128 3.48 -8.19 6.75
C GLY A 128 4.63 -8.52 5.81
N GLY A 129 5.77 -7.86 5.90
CA GLY A 129 6.91 -8.23 5.06
C GLY A 129 8.15 -7.35 5.26
N GLN A 130 9.21 -7.76 4.56
CA GLN A 130 10.51 -7.11 4.56
C GLN A 130 11.15 -7.22 3.20
N TRP A 131 11.68 -6.13 2.68
CA TRP A 131 12.53 -6.11 1.50
C TRP A 131 13.80 -6.94 1.73
N VAL A 132 14.22 -7.66 0.69
CA VAL A 132 15.45 -8.47 0.68
C VAL A 132 16.38 -8.03 -0.45
N ALA A 133 15.85 -7.93 -1.67
CA ALA A 133 16.62 -7.60 -2.86
C ALA A 133 15.73 -7.04 -3.98
N HIS A 134 16.34 -6.43 -4.99
CA HIS A 134 15.73 -6.07 -6.27
C HIS A 134 16.64 -6.55 -7.43
N PRO A 135 16.62 -7.87 -7.74
CA PRO A 135 17.46 -8.47 -8.77
C PRO A 135 17.33 -7.75 -10.11
N GLY A 136 18.46 -7.29 -10.67
CA GLY A 136 18.49 -6.53 -11.93
C GLY A 136 18.27 -5.03 -11.80
N ASN A 137 18.08 -4.51 -10.58
CA ASN A 137 17.76 -3.09 -10.32
C ASN A 137 16.50 -2.66 -11.08
N ILE A 138 16.59 -1.62 -11.93
CA ILE A 138 15.47 -1.16 -12.75
C ILE A 138 15.32 -2.06 -13.97
N ILE A 139 14.28 -2.86 -13.98
CA ILE A 139 13.98 -3.80 -15.07
C ILE A 139 12.51 -3.69 -15.50
N LYS A 140 12.24 -4.20 -16.70
CA LYS A 140 10.86 -4.34 -17.18
C LYS A 140 10.29 -5.66 -16.70
N TYR A 141 9.12 -5.64 -16.02
CA TYR A 141 8.44 -6.84 -15.58
C TYR A 141 6.92 -6.71 -15.67
N LYS A 142 6.26 -7.86 -15.65
CA LYS A 142 4.79 -7.93 -15.69
C LYS A 142 4.23 -7.94 -14.27
N VAL A 143 3.19 -7.14 -14.05
CA VAL A 143 2.32 -7.15 -12.88
C VAL A 143 1.03 -7.87 -13.25
N LYS A 144 0.68 -8.89 -12.49
CA LYS A 144 -0.57 -9.64 -12.62
C LYS A 144 -1.51 -9.25 -11.50
N MET A 145 -2.71 -8.81 -11.85
CA MET A 145 -3.77 -8.52 -10.90
C MET A 145 -4.46 -9.80 -10.44
N LEU A 146 -4.71 -9.91 -9.14
CA LEU A 146 -5.48 -11.00 -8.56
C LEU A 146 -6.87 -10.49 -8.18
N GLU A 147 -7.84 -11.42 -8.13
CA GLU A 147 -9.23 -11.08 -7.84
C GLU A 147 -9.41 -10.54 -6.41
N ASP A 148 -9.78 -9.27 -6.33
CA ASP A 148 -10.09 -8.57 -5.09
C ASP A 148 -10.98 -7.34 -5.37
N GLU A 149 -11.69 -6.85 -4.34
CA GLU A 149 -12.48 -5.63 -4.46
C GLU A 149 -11.65 -4.40 -4.85
N LEU A 150 -10.37 -4.33 -4.37
CA LEU A 150 -9.46 -3.23 -4.66
C LEU A 150 -8.85 -3.29 -6.06
N THR A 151 -8.87 -4.45 -6.71
CA THR A 151 -8.35 -4.66 -8.05
C THR A 151 -9.44 -4.82 -9.09
N SER A 152 -10.70 -4.68 -8.68
CA SER A 152 -11.86 -4.79 -9.57
C SER A 152 -11.78 -3.75 -10.69
N GLY A 153 -11.84 -4.21 -11.93
CA GLY A 153 -11.72 -3.36 -13.12
C GLY A 153 -10.29 -3.01 -13.53
N LEU A 154 -9.27 -3.42 -12.77
CA LEU A 154 -7.87 -3.30 -13.16
C LEU A 154 -7.44 -4.51 -14.00
N SER A 155 -6.52 -4.27 -14.93
CA SER A 155 -5.94 -5.32 -15.79
C SER A 155 -4.45 -5.50 -15.49
N ASP A 156 -3.90 -6.66 -15.87
CA ASP A 156 -2.46 -6.88 -15.89
C ASP A 156 -1.75 -5.78 -16.71
N PHE A 157 -0.58 -5.37 -16.27
CA PHE A 157 0.24 -4.38 -16.96
C PHE A 157 1.72 -4.68 -16.87
N GLU A 158 2.52 -3.98 -17.65
CA GLU A 158 3.98 -4.00 -17.57
C GLU A 158 4.50 -2.67 -17.02
N ILE A 159 5.56 -2.75 -16.23
CA ILE A 159 6.22 -1.59 -15.63
C ILE A 159 7.74 -1.71 -15.77
N VAL A 160 8.43 -0.59 -15.74
CA VAL A 160 9.88 -0.49 -15.61
C VAL A 160 10.17 0.13 -14.26
N SER A 161 10.62 -0.70 -13.32
CA SER A 161 10.87 -0.33 -11.91
C SER A 161 11.76 -1.38 -11.24
N GLU A 162 11.99 -1.25 -9.94
CA GLU A 162 12.61 -2.30 -9.14
C GLU A 162 11.62 -3.42 -8.86
N GLN A 163 11.94 -4.64 -9.32
CA GLN A 163 11.17 -5.85 -8.99
C GLN A 163 11.65 -6.42 -7.65
N TYR A 164 10.84 -6.28 -6.60
CA TYR A 164 11.23 -6.69 -5.25
C TYR A 164 11.17 -8.20 -5.03
N TYR A 165 12.25 -8.74 -4.46
CA TYR A 165 12.27 -10.01 -3.77
C TYR A 165 12.13 -9.75 -2.27
N MET A 166 11.14 -10.36 -1.60
CA MET A 166 10.77 -10.04 -0.23
C MET A 166 10.58 -11.29 0.63
N HIS A 167 10.83 -11.15 1.92
CA HIS A 167 10.21 -12.05 2.89
C HIS A 167 8.84 -11.46 3.28
N TYR A 168 7.79 -12.27 3.25
CA TYR A 168 6.45 -11.81 3.60
C TYR A 168 5.70 -12.83 4.47
N ASP A 169 4.76 -12.30 5.27
CA ASP A 169 3.93 -13.05 6.19
C ASP A 169 2.88 -13.87 5.40
N PRO A 170 2.74 -15.19 5.65
CA PRO A 170 1.70 -16.00 5.00
C PRO A 170 0.28 -15.52 5.28
N ASN A 171 0.07 -14.64 6.27
CA ASN A 171 -1.24 -14.06 6.61
C ASN A 171 -1.62 -12.82 5.77
N VAL A 172 -0.78 -12.38 4.83
CA VAL A 172 -1.17 -11.30 3.91
C VAL A 172 -2.11 -11.82 2.82
N LYS A 173 -3.10 -11.01 2.44
CA LYS A 173 -3.86 -11.25 1.22
C LYS A 173 -3.19 -10.54 0.07
N ILE A 174 -2.49 -11.29 -0.78
CA ILE A 174 -1.87 -10.77 -2.00
C ILE A 174 -2.98 -10.41 -3.00
N ILE A 175 -2.91 -9.22 -3.58
CA ILE A 175 -3.88 -8.69 -4.54
C ILE A 175 -3.25 -8.33 -5.90
N ALA A 176 -1.92 -8.29 -5.96
CA ALA A 176 -1.16 -8.22 -7.21
C ALA A 176 0.18 -8.94 -7.02
N GLU A 177 0.66 -9.60 -8.07
CA GLU A 177 1.87 -10.41 -8.04
C GLU A 177 2.74 -10.19 -9.28
N THR A 178 4.01 -10.56 -9.17
CA THR A 178 4.95 -10.63 -10.28
C THR A 178 5.71 -11.95 -10.24
N LYS A 179 6.26 -12.35 -11.37
CA LYS A 179 7.02 -13.59 -11.51
C LYS A 179 8.41 -13.29 -12.03
N PHE A 180 9.42 -13.78 -11.34
CA PHE A 180 10.81 -13.70 -11.79
C PHE A 180 11.07 -14.67 -12.95
N ASN A 181 11.98 -14.27 -13.84
CA ASN A 181 12.59 -15.12 -14.87
C ASN A 181 14.03 -15.50 -14.48
N ASP A 182 14.73 -16.20 -15.35
CA ASP A 182 16.10 -16.70 -15.15
C ASP A 182 17.20 -15.77 -15.70
N GLU A 183 16.83 -14.60 -16.25
CA GLU A 183 17.78 -13.70 -16.92
C GLU A 183 18.85 -13.16 -15.97
N ILE A 184 18.47 -12.87 -14.70
CA ILE A 184 19.37 -12.28 -13.71
C ILE A 184 19.93 -13.36 -12.79
N TYR A 185 19.06 -14.15 -12.16
CA TYR A 185 19.41 -15.20 -11.21
C TYR A 185 18.63 -16.47 -11.50
N PRO A 186 19.27 -17.52 -12.10
CA PRO A 186 18.57 -18.76 -12.44
C PRO A 186 17.86 -19.45 -11.27
N TRP A 187 18.36 -19.29 -10.05
CA TRP A 187 17.75 -19.91 -8.86
C TRP A 187 16.47 -19.27 -8.36
N ILE A 188 16.09 -18.09 -8.88
CA ILE A 188 14.77 -17.48 -8.59
C ILE A 188 13.81 -17.61 -9.78
N ASN A 189 14.19 -18.32 -10.83
CA ASN A 189 13.31 -18.54 -11.97
C ASN A 189 11.96 -19.12 -11.54
N ASN A 190 10.90 -18.51 -12.04
CA ASN A 190 9.51 -18.85 -11.71
C ASN A 190 9.08 -18.56 -10.27
N VAL A 191 9.91 -17.94 -9.43
CA VAL A 191 9.49 -17.47 -8.12
C VAL A 191 8.44 -16.35 -8.29
N VAL A 192 7.32 -16.49 -7.60
CA VAL A 192 6.26 -15.47 -7.57
C VAL A 192 6.41 -14.64 -6.31
N MET A 193 6.40 -13.31 -6.47
CA MET A 193 6.48 -12.35 -5.37
C MET A 193 5.26 -11.42 -5.39
N PRO A 194 4.77 -11.00 -4.21
CA PRO A 194 3.70 -10.02 -4.13
C PRO A 194 4.16 -8.66 -4.66
N ILE A 195 3.29 -8.01 -5.43
CA ILE A 195 3.40 -6.58 -5.77
C ILE A 195 2.59 -5.75 -4.79
N ALA A 196 1.41 -6.23 -4.42
CA ALA A 196 0.59 -5.55 -3.43
C ALA A 196 -0.12 -6.56 -2.52
N TRP A 197 -0.26 -6.18 -1.26
CA TRP A 197 -1.05 -6.93 -0.30
C TRP A 197 -1.83 -6.05 0.65
N LYS A 198 -2.83 -6.68 1.27
CA LYS A 198 -3.55 -6.14 2.41
C LYS A 198 -3.59 -7.16 3.55
N LYS A 199 -3.64 -6.71 4.79
CA LYS A 199 -3.83 -7.53 5.99
C LYS A 199 -4.48 -6.73 7.11
N MET A 200 -4.88 -7.43 8.14
CA MET A 200 -5.26 -6.82 9.41
C MET A 200 -4.12 -6.95 10.42
N TYR A 201 -3.92 -5.91 11.22
CA TYR A 201 -3.13 -5.96 12.44
C TYR A 201 -3.99 -5.44 13.59
N GLY A 202 -4.53 -6.34 14.40
CA GLY A 202 -5.60 -6.00 15.33
C GLY A 202 -6.83 -5.48 14.59
N LYS A 203 -7.22 -4.23 14.87
CA LYS A 203 -8.33 -3.54 14.18
C LYS A 203 -7.86 -2.67 13.01
N GLY A 204 -6.55 -2.42 12.89
CA GLY A 204 -5.98 -1.60 11.83
C GLY A 204 -5.82 -2.36 10.52
N LYS A 205 -6.07 -1.66 9.43
CA LYS A 205 -5.85 -2.16 8.07
C LYS A 205 -4.45 -1.79 7.62
N VAL A 206 -3.74 -2.74 7.05
CA VAL A 206 -2.40 -2.55 6.47
C VAL A 206 -2.51 -2.74 4.97
N PHE A 207 -1.93 -1.82 4.21
CA PHE A 207 -1.82 -1.90 2.76
C PHE A 207 -0.40 -1.59 2.31
N PHE A 208 0.11 -2.39 1.40
CA PHE A 208 1.42 -2.23 0.79
C PHE A 208 1.38 -2.43 -0.73
N ILE A 209 2.20 -1.65 -1.43
CA ILE A 209 2.53 -1.85 -2.85
C ILE A 209 4.03 -1.72 -3.06
N SER A 210 4.66 -2.65 -3.79
CA SER A 210 6.11 -2.65 -4.04
C SER A 210 6.56 -1.70 -5.15
N ILE A 211 5.65 -1.17 -5.95
CA ILE A 211 5.90 -0.16 -6.97
C ILE A 211 6.18 1.19 -6.29
N GLY A 212 6.98 2.05 -6.91
CA GLY A 212 7.24 3.40 -6.42
C GLY A 212 8.69 3.67 -6.05
N HIS A 213 9.65 3.02 -6.74
CA HIS A 213 11.07 3.39 -6.66
C HIS A 213 11.26 4.86 -7.01
N ASP A 214 10.65 5.31 -8.09
CA ASP A 214 10.45 6.72 -8.38
C ASP A 214 8.97 7.08 -8.14
N PRO A 215 8.65 8.05 -7.27
CA PRO A 215 7.27 8.44 -6.99
C PRO A 215 6.48 8.88 -8.23
N ASP A 216 7.15 9.32 -9.30
CA ASP A 216 6.50 9.67 -10.57
C ASP A 216 5.88 8.45 -11.28
N GLU A 217 6.25 7.21 -10.91
CA GLU A 217 5.61 5.99 -11.41
C GLU A 217 4.10 5.99 -11.12
N PHE A 218 3.67 6.54 -9.98
CA PHE A 218 2.24 6.66 -9.64
C PHE A 218 1.47 7.64 -10.52
N MET A 219 2.17 8.49 -11.27
CA MET A 219 1.54 9.46 -12.18
C MET A 219 1.32 8.88 -13.58
N VAL A 220 2.07 7.83 -13.93
CA VAL A 220 2.04 7.19 -15.27
C VAL A 220 1.01 6.05 -15.29
N TYR A 221 0.93 5.27 -14.25
CA TYR A 221 0.06 4.07 -14.14
C TYR A 221 -1.22 4.39 -13.34
N LYS A 222 -2.08 5.22 -13.91
CA LYS A 222 -3.36 5.65 -13.30
C LYS A 222 -4.49 4.69 -13.64
#